data_93ec96ee1b28ed352bc1a176ee2aa5db
#
_entry.id   93ec96ee1b28ed352bc1a176ee2aa5db
#
_cell.length_a   1.000
_cell.length_b   1.000
_cell.length_c   1.000
_cell.angle_alpha   90.00
_cell.angle_beta   90.00
_cell.angle_gamma   90.00
#
_symmetry.space_group_name_H-M   'P 1'
#
loop_
_entity.id
_entity.type
_entity.pdbx_description
1 polymer ?
#
loop_
_entity_poly.entity_id
_entity_poly.type
_entity_poly.pdbx_seq_one_letter_code
_entity_poly.pdbx_strand_id
1 'polypeptide(L)'
;MQMYDCDGPSVGGSVGARVVTLDSEESVRAELRAMRVSRAGIDIMTPKSVFRAVRLYGAPLRAALVIKQEMLAKGGEAALPYAAAGLGEERCDVLLAGTLRQFSRLTDTLRRQPFGLAEIAREIDAALAAFDGTPEPMCIGGRTFRFGERTYVMGVLNVTPDSFSDGGQHLCCDDALRHAEAMLEAGA
;
A
#
# COMPACT_ATOMS: atom_id res chain seq x y z
N MET A 1 44.60 -11.66 -12.19
CA MET A 1 43.76 -11.18 -13.30
C MET A 1 43.21 -12.42 -14.00
N GLN A 2 42.13 -12.98 -13.47
CA GLN A 2 41.53 -14.21 -13.98
C GLN A 2 40.36 -13.79 -14.89
N MET A 3 40.51 -14.06 -16.19
CA MET A 3 39.48 -13.89 -17.21
C MET A 3 38.35 -14.87 -16.92
N TYR A 4 37.12 -14.35 -16.75
CA TYR A 4 35.93 -15.18 -16.77
C TYR A 4 35.58 -15.46 -18.24
N ASP A 5 35.77 -16.71 -18.67
CA ASP A 5 35.24 -17.21 -19.92
C ASP A 5 33.72 -17.23 -19.86
N CYS A 6 33.08 -16.41 -20.68
CA CYS A 6 31.63 -16.35 -20.87
C CYS A 6 31.17 -17.14 -22.09
N ASP A 7 31.68 -18.36 -22.26
CA ASP A 7 31.16 -19.30 -23.25
C ASP A 7 30.16 -20.26 -22.59
N GLY A 8 28.93 -19.77 -22.38
CA GLY A 8 27.77 -20.60 -22.16
C GLY A 8 27.18 -21.04 -23.51
N PRO A 9 26.61 -22.27 -23.62
CA PRO A 9 26.07 -22.78 -24.88
C PRO A 9 24.96 -21.84 -25.38
N SER A 10 25.03 -21.48 -26.66
CA SER A 10 23.98 -20.75 -27.37
C SER A 10 22.75 -21.64 -27.46
N VAL A 11 21.87 -21.52 -26.46
CA VAL A 11 20.55 -22.13 -26.51
C VAL A 11 19.69 -21.22 -27.42
N GLY A 12 19.43 -21.68 -28.62
CA GLY A 12 18.50 -21.11 -29.57
C GLY A 12 17.05 -21.26 -29.06
N GLY A 13 16.75 -20.62 -27.94
CA GLY A 13 15.40 -20.53 -27.36
C GLY A 13 14.77 -19.19 -27.68
N SER A 14 13.50 -19.15 -28.04
CA SER A 14 12.75 -17.93 -28.18
C SER A 14 12.74 -17.20 -26.84
N VAL A 15 13.02 -15.89 -26.86
CA VAL A 15 12.87 -15.04 -25.68
C VAL A 15 11.38 -14.88 -25.38
N GLY A 16 10.95 -15.34 -24.20
CA GLY A 16 9.59 -15.14 -23.70
C GLY A 16 9.52 -13.88 -22.85
N ALA A 17 8.36 -13.19 -22.87
CA ALA A 17 8.08 -12.04 -22.00
C ALA A 17 6.75 -12.24 -21.28
N ARG A 18 6.69 -11.86 -20.00
CA ARG A 18 5.46 -11.81 -19.20
C ARG A 18 5.43 -10.58 -18.33
N VAL A 19 4.25 -10.08 -18.03
CA VAL A 19 4.06 -9.03 -17.03
C VAL A 19 4.07 -9.65 -15.64
N VAL A 20 4.78 -9.04 -14.71
CA VAL A 20 4.84 -9.44 -13.29
C VAL A 20 4.27 -8.30 -12.46
N THR A 21 3.34 -8.61 -11.57
CA THR A 21 2.80 -7.65 -10.60
C THR A 21 3.69 -7.63 -9.37
N LEU A 22 4.22 -6.45 -9.03
CA LEU A 22 5.10 -6.20 -7.89
C LEU A 22 4.47 -5.11 -7.03
N ASP A 23 3.59 -5.52 -6.10
CA ASP A 23 2.73 -4.65 -5.31
C ASP A 23 3.27 -4.33 -3.91
N SER A 24 4.31 -5.04 -3.46
CA SER A 24 4.95 -4.87 -2.15
C SER A 24 6.46 -4.99 -2.25
N GLU A 25 7.20 -4.47 -1.26
CA GLU A 25 8.65 -4.68 -1.18
C GLU A 25 8.99 -6.17 -1.08
N GLU A 26 8.14 -6.97 -0.41
CA GLU A 26 8.36 -8.42 -0.28
C GLU A 26 8.25 -9.12 -1.63
N SER A 27 7.22 -8.81 -2.44
CA SER A 27 7.05 -9.39 -3.78
C SER A 27 8.22 -9.03 -4.70
N VAL A 28 8.71 -7.78 -4.64
CA VAL A 28 9.91 -7.35 -5.39
C VAL A 28 11.15 -8.13 -4.94
N ARG A 29 11.38 -8.24 -3.63
CA ARG A 29 12.53 -8.96 -3.07
C ARG A 29 12.49 -10.44 -3.45
N ALA A 30 11.30 -11.06 -3.42
CA ALA A 30 11.12 -12.46 -3.81
C ALA A 30 11.47 -12.68 -5.28
N GLU A 31 10.96 -11.85 -6.19
CA GLU A 31 11.24 -11.96 -7.63
C GLU A 31 12.74 -11.74 -7.94
N LEU A 32 13.36 -10.71 -7.34
CA LEU A 32 14.77 -10.43 -7.52
C LEU A 32 15.69 -11.56 -6.97
N ARG A 33 15.30 -12.20 -5.85
CA ARG A 33 15.99 -13.38 -5.32
C ARG A 33 15.88 -14.58 -6.28
N ALA A 34 14.68 -14.82 -6.84
CA ALA A 34 14.46 -15.87 -7.82
C ALA A 34 15.33 -15.70 -9.06
N MET A 35 15.56 -14.44 -9.48
CA MET A 35 16.48 -14.06 -10.56
C MET A 35 17.97 -14.10 -10.14
N ARG A 36 18.29 -14.46 -8.89
CA ARG A 36 19.66 -14.49 -8.33
C ARG A 36 20.38 -13.14 -8.38
N VAL A 37 19.64 -12.03 -8.25
CA VAL A 37 20.22 -10.69 -8.14
C VAL A 37 21.02 -10.60 -6.84
N SER A 38 22.17 -9.92 -6.85
CA SER A 38 22.98 -9.73 -5.66
C SER A 38 22.23 -8.99 -4.55
N ARG A 39 22.59 -9.25 -3.27
CA ARG A 39 21.96 -8.58 -2.12
C ARG A 39 21.93 -7.06 -2.25
N ALA A 40 23.08 -6.46 -2.62
CA ALA A 40 23.18 -5.02 -2.83
C ALA A 40 22.25 -4.54 -3.96
N GLY A 41 22.12 -5.31 -5.05
CA GLY A 41 21.19 -5.03 -6.14
C GLY A 41 19.72 -5.07 -5.68
N ILE A 42 19.34 -6.06 -4.87
CA ILE A 42 18.00 -6.17 -4.29
C ILE A 42 17.69 -4.92 -3.45
N ASP A 43 18.59 -4.52 -2.55
CA ASP A 43 18.37 -3.37 -1.66
C ASP A 43 18.27 -2.04 -2.43
N ILE A 44 19.00 -1.89 -3.53
CA ILE A 44 18.94 -0.70 -4.39
C ILE A 44 17.67 -0.69 -5.25
N MET A 45 17.23 -1.84 -5.75
CA MET A 45 16.14 -1.93 -6.73
C MET A 45 14.76 -1.97 -6.05
N THR A 46 14.63 -2.58 -4.89
CA THR A 46 13.34 -2.75 -4.20
C THR A 46 12.55 -1.44 -4.09
N PRO A 47 13.06 -0.35 -3.51
CA PRO A 47 12.29 0.89 -3.38
C PRO A 47 12.03 1.62 -4.70
N LYS A 48 12.65 1.19 -5.79
CA LYS A 48 12.41 1.73 -7.15
C LYS A 48 11.33 0.96 -7.91
N SER A 49 11.02 -0.25 -7.47
CA SER A 49 10.10 -1.16 -8.17
C SER A 49 8.70 -1.17 -7.58
N VAL A 50 8.49 -0.63 -6.39
CA VAL A 50 7.17 -0.48 -5.77
C VAL A 50 6.63 0.91 -6.08
N PHE A 51 5.48 0.97 -6.75
CA PHE A 51 4.79 2.21 -7.11
C PHE A 51 3.58 2.44 -6.19
N ARG A 52 3.38 3.68 -5.77
CA ARG A 52 2.25 4.10 -4.92
C ARG A 52 1.62 5.39 -5.44
N ALA A 53 0.34 5.56 -5.16
CA ALA A 53 -0.36 6.82 -5.30
C ALA A 53 -0.83 7.29 -3.91
N VAL A 54 -0.50 8.53 -3.55
CA VAL A 54 -0.88 9.15 -2.28
C VAL A 54 -1.74 10.37 -2.55
N ARG A 55 -2.95 10.44 -1.98
CA ARG A 55 -3.82 11.61 -2.07
C ARG A 55 -3.72 12.41 -0.78
N LEU A 56 -3.34 13.67 -0.91
CA LEU A 56 -3.39 14.67 0.14
C LEU A 56 -4.70 15.44 0.03
N TYR A 57 -5.41 15.59 1.13
CA TYR A 57 -6.68 16.32 1.18
C TYR A 57 -6.47 17.72 1.73
N GLY A 58 -6.99 18.72 1.04
CA GLY A 58 -7.02 20.09 1.51
C GLY A 58 -5.65 20.68 1.85
N ALA A 59 -4.61 20.39 1.07
CA ALA A 59 -3.29 21.00 1.25
C ALA A 59 -3.36 22.52 0.97
N PRO A 60 -2.65 23.38 1.74
CA PRO A 60 -2.52 24.80 1.39
C PRO A 60 -1.99 24.93 -0.05
N LEU A 61 -2.60 25.80 -0.86
CA LEU A 61 -2.28 25.89 -2.30
C LEU A 61 -0.78 26.15 -2.54
N ARG A 62 -0.15 27.01 -1.74
CA ARG A 62 1.29 27.28 -1.85
C ARG A 62 2.12 26.01 -1.61
N ALA A 63 1.76 25.23 -0.59
CA ALA A 63 2.41 23.97 -0.30
C ALA A 63 2.20 22.95 -1.44
N ALA A 64 0.96 22.85 -1.96
CA ALA A 64 0.61 21.97 -3.07
C ALA A 64 1.44 22.24 -4.32
N LEU A 65 1.66 23.52 -4.66
CA LEU A 65 2.50 23.91 -5.80
C LEU A 65 3.97 23.52 -5.61
N VAL A 66 4.52 23.72 -4.40
CA VAL A 66 5.89 23.29 -4.07
C VAL A 66 6.01 21.77 -4.14
N ILE A 67 5.07 21.05 -3.53
CA ILE A 67 5.05 19.58 -3.54
C ILE A 67 5.01 19.05 -4.98
N LYS A 68 4.19 19.65 -5.84
CA LYS A 68 4.16 19.30 -7.27
C LYS A 68 5.52 19.44 -7.92
N GLN A 69 6.16 20.60 -7.78
CA GLN A 69 7.48 20.85 -8.39
C GLN A 69 8.53 19.86 -7.86
N GLU A 70 8.54 19.60 -6.56
CA GLU A 70 9.47 18.68 -5.94
C GLU A 70 9.24 17.22 -6.38
N MET A 71 7.98 16.79 -6.52
CA MET A 71 7.69 15.44 -6.99
C MET A 71 8.10 15.22 -8.44
N LEU A 72 7.79 16.18 -9.32
CA LEU A 72 8.23 16.18 -10.73
C LEU A 72 9.75 16.17 -10.86
N ALA A 73 10.47 16.97 -10.05
CA ALA A 73 11.92 17.01 -10.04
C ALA A 73 12.57 15.66 -9.63
N LYS A 74 11.82 14.79 -8.96
CA LYS A 74 12.25 13.44 -8.59
C LYS A 74 11.82 12.36 -9.58
N GLY A 75 11.15 12.77 -10.68
CA GLY A 75 10.65 11.89 -11.74
C GLY A 75 9.36 11.16 -11.37
N GLY A 76 8.66 11.59 -10.32
CA GLY A 76 7.29 11.16 -10.02
C GLY A 76 6.28 12.10 -10.69
N GLU A 77 5.01 11.90 -10.38
CA GLU A 77 3.90 12.69 -10.90
C GLU A 77 3.09 13.34 -9.78
N ALA A 78 2.52 14.52 -10.08
CA ALA A 78 1.63 15.22 -9.17
C ALA A 78 0.51 15.93 -9.92
N ALA A 79 -0.73 15.56 -9.63
CA ALA A 79 -1.93 16.18 -10.18
C ALA A 79 -2.57 17.11 -9.14
N LEU A 80 -2.94 18.31 -9.60
CA LEU A 80 -3.74 19.28 -8.85
C LEU A 80 -5.02 19.57 -9.63
N PRO A 81 -6.10 20.03 -8.95
CA PRO A 81 -7.31 20.50 -9.62
C PRO A 81 -7.00 21.64 -10.61
N TYR A 82 -7.76 21.75 -11.68
CA TYR A 82 -7.61 22.80 -12.67
C TYR A 82 -7.70 24.21 -12.05
N ALA A 83 -8.60 24.41 -11.08
CA ALA A 83 -8.78 25.67 -10.36
C ALA A 83 -7.52 26.14 -9.59
N ALA A 84 -6.63 25.21 -9.21
CA ALA A 84 -5.37 25.55 -8.55
C ALA A 84 -4.45 26.44 -9.43
N ALA A 85 -4.58 26.36 -10.75
CA ALA A 85 -3.81 27.19 -11.68
C ALA A 85 -4.22 28.69 -11.64
N GLY A 86 -5.46 28.96 -11.28
CA GLY A 86 -6.00 30.34 -11.15
C GLY A 86 -5.67 31.03 -9.84
N LEU A 87 -5.02 30.35 -8.90
CA LEU A 87 -4.66 30.85 -7.56
C LEU A 87 -5.85 31.40 -6.75
N GLY A 88 -7.09 31.05 -7.13
CA GLY A 88 -8.32 31.53 -6.49
C GLY A 88 -8.74 30.73 -5.25
N GLU A 89 -8.12 29.57 -5.02
CA GLU A 89 -8.42 28.71 -3.87
C GLU A 89 -7.28 28.78 -2.84
N GLU A 90 -7.65 28.75 -1.56
CA GLU A 90 -6.64 28.72 -0.49
C GLU A 90 -6.07 27.32 -0.26
N ARG A 91 -6.85 26.29 -0.55
CA ARG A 91 -6.52 24.87 -0.33
C ARG A 91 -7.00 24.02 -1.51
N CYS A 92 -6.28 22.94 -1.77
CA CYS A 92 -6.67 21.96 -2.79
C CYS A 92 -6.19 20.55 -2.45
N ASP A 93 -6.78 19.57 -3.09
CA ASP A 93 -6.30 18.19 -3.05
C ASP A 93 -5.10 18.02 -4.00
N VAL A 94 -4.21 17.10 -3.64
CA VAL A 94 -3.05 16.74 -4.46
C VAL A 94 -3.00 15.22 -4.59
N LEU A 95 -2.90 14.70 -5.82
CA LEU A 95 -2.58 13.30 -6.06
C LEU A 95 -1.12 13.20 -6.46
N LEU A 96 -0.34 12.49 -5.64
CA LEU A 96 1.06 12.17 -5.89
C LEU A 96 1.17 10.72 -6.37
N ALA A 97 2.02 10.46 -7.37
CA ALA A 97 2.24 9.12 -7.89
C ALA A 97 3.72 8.89 -8.20
N GLY A 98 4.27 7.79 -7.68
CA GLY A 98 5.69 7.50 -7.85
C GLY A 98 6.12 6.24 -7.10
N THR A 99 7.40 5.93 -7.21
CA THR A 99 8.03 4.83 -6.48
C THR A 99 8.32 5.21 -5.03
N LEU A 100 8.46 4.22 -4.13
CA LEU A 100 8.83 4.46 -2.73
C LEU A 100 10.11 5.28 -2.61
N ARG A 101 11.08 5.07 -3.50
CA ARG A 101 12.31 5.88 -3.53
C ARG A 101 12.04 7.35 -3.86
N GLN A 102 11.12 7.63 -4.78
CA GLN A 102 10.74 9.01 -5.13
C GLN A 102 10.04 9.69 -3.97
N PHE A 103 9.13 8.99 -3.29
CA PHE A 103 8.49 9.49 -2.07
C PHE A 103 9.49 9.77 -0.95
N SER A 104 10.42 8.85 -0.65
CA SER A 104 11.46 9.09 0.35
C SER A 104 12.27 10.36 0.06
N ARG A 105 12.69 10.55 -1.21
CA ARG A 105 13.42 11.75 -1.62
C ARG A 105 12.56 13.03 -1.57
N LEU A 106 11.27 12.90 -1.84
CA LEU A 106 10.30 13.98 -1.71
C LEU A 106 10.21 14.42 -0.24
N THR A 107 9.87 13.51 0.66
CA THR A 107 9.67 13.82 2.08
C THR A 107 10.92 14.35 2.74
N ASP A 108 12.11 13.84 2.38
CA ASP A 108 13.40 14.38 2.84
C ASP A 108 13.62 15.84 2.40
N THR A 109 13.18 16.20 1.20
CA THR A 109 13.26 17.58 0.73
C THR A 109 12.24 18.49 1.43
N LEU A 110 10.99 18.02 1.56
CA LEU A 110 9.90 18.77 2.17
C LEU A 110 10.15 19.11 3.64
N ARG A 111 10.79 18.20 4.40
CA ARG A 111 11.16 18.45 5.81
C ARG A 111 12.06 19.65 6.02
N ARG A 112 12.81 20.07 5.00
CA ARG A 112 13.76 21.20 5.06
C ARG A 112 13.17 22.51 4.56
N GLN A 113 11.91 22.50 4.12
CA GLN A 113 11.25 23.66 3.52
C GLN A 113 10.22 24.28 4.47
N PRO A 114 9.93 25.58 4.34
CA PRO A 114 8.91 26.29 5.14
C PRO A 114 7.49 25.88 4.71
N PHE A 115 6.49 26.62 5.18
CA PHE A 115 5.07 26.52 4.81
C PHE A 115 4.35 25.25 5.28
N GLY A 116 4.76 24.66 6.42
CA GLY A 116 4.12 23.46 6.94
C GLY A 116 4.44 22.18 6.16
N LEU A 117 5.43 22.22 5.26
CA LEU A 117 5.79 21.09 4.42
C LEU A 117 6.38 19.92 5.21
N ALA A 118 6.99 20.19 6.38
CA ALA A 118 7.48 19.13 7.26
C ALA A 118 6.35 18.27 7.85
N GLU A 119 5.19 18.89 8.18
CA GLU A 119 3.98 18.19 8.60
C GLU A 119 3.44 17.31 7.46
N ILE A 120 3.31 17.88 6.27
CA ILE A 120 2.82 17.15 5.10
C ILE A 120 3.74 15.97 4.78
N ALA A 121 5.06 16.13 4.91
CA ALA A 121 6.00 15.04 4.75
C ALA A 121 5.75 13.89 5.73
N ARG A 122 5.43 14.21 7.01
CA ARG A 122 5.06 13.19 8.02
C ARG A 122 3.77 12.46 7.67
N GLU A 123 2.76 13.18 7.18
CA GLU A 123 1.49 12.57 6.74
C GLU A 123 1.70 11.61 5.55
N ILE A 124 2.54 12.00 4.58
CA ILE A 124 2.90 11.12 3.45
C ILE A 124 3.57 9.85 3.94
N ASP A 125 4.59 9.97 4.81
CA ASP A 125 5.31 8.81 5.33
C ASP A 125 4.40 7.91 6.18
N ALA A 126 3.53 8.50 7.01
CA ALA A 126 2.56 7.77 7.82
C ALA A 126 1.56 7.00 6.94
N ALA A 127 1.06 7.62 5.86
CA ALA A 127 0.14 6.97 4.94
C ALA A 127 0.79 5.78 4.21
N LEU A 128 2.05 5.93 3.76
CA LEU A 128 2.80 4.85 3.12
C LEU A 128 3.10 3.72 4.13
N ALA A 129 3.54 4.05 5.33
CA ALA A 129 3.81 3.07 6.37
C ALA A 129 2.55 2.30 6.82
N ALA A 130 1.41 2.99 6.93
CA ALA A 130 0.13 2.36 7.27
C ALA A 130 -0.37 1.42 6.18
N PHE A 131 -0.11 1.75 4.90
CA PHE A 131 -0.52 0.91 3.78
C PHE A 131 0.30 -0.38 3.68
N ASP A 132 1.62 -0.28 3.87
CA ASP A 132 2.55 -1.42 3.75
C ASP A 132 2.75 -2.16 5.09
N GLY A 133 2.25 -1.60 6.21
CA GLY A 133 2.40 -2.15 7.55
C GLY A 133 1.37 -3.24 7.86
N THR A 134 1.74 -4.11 8.81
CA THR A 134 0.77 -5.00 9.44
C THR A 134 -0.07 -4.19 10.43
N PRO A 135 -1.42 -4.28 10.39
CA PRO A 135 -2.26 -3.61 11.37
C PRO A 135 -1.87 -3.97 12.81
N GLU A 136 -1.94 -2.98 13.71
CA GLU A 136 -1.72 -3.20 15.13
C GLU A 136 -2.67 -4.28 15.68
N PRO A 137 -2.21 -5.09 16.64
CA PRO A 137 -3.07 -6.09 17.27
C PRO A 137 -4.31 -5.44 17.90
N MET A 138 -5.48 -6.00 17.64
CA MET A 138 -6.74 -5.51 18.16
C MET A 138 -7.26 -6.43 19.26
N CYS A 139 -7.74 -5.87 20.38
CA CYS A 139 -8.34 -6.63 21.46
C CYS A 139 -9.87 -6.47 21.43
N ILE A 140 -10.60 -7.58 21.27
CA ILE A 140 -12.06 -7.64 21.28
C ILE A 140 -12.50 -8.73 22.26
N GLY A 141 -13.33 -8.39 23.24
CA GLY A 141 -13.85 -9.35 24.21
C GLY A 141 -12.78 -10.13 24.98
N GLY A 142 -11.63 -9.49 25.26
CA GLY A 142 -10.50 -10.11 25.96
C GLY A 142 -9.61 -11.01 25.06
N ARG A 143 -9.95 -11.15 23.77
CA ARG A 143 -9.12 -11.87 22.79
C ARG A 143 -8.28 -10.89 21.98
N THR A 144 -7.00 -11.20 21.80
CA THR A 144 -6.08 -10.41 20.95
C THR A 144 -6.01 -10.99 19.57
N PHE A 145 -6.33 -10.16 18.58
CA PHE A 145 -6.26 -10.48 17.15
C PHE A 145 -4.96 -9.89 16.58
N ARG A 146 -4.06 -10.75 16.10
CA ARG A 146 -2.78 -10.38 15.48
C ARG A 146 -2.88 -10.61 13.98
N PHE A 147 -3.13 -9.54 13.25
CA PHE A 147 -3.28 -9.62 11.79
C PHE A 147 -1.94 -9.98 11.13
N GLY A 148 -1.97 -10.82 10.10
CA GLY A 148 -0.78 -11.31 9.41
C GLY A 148 -0.17 -12.60 9.99
N GLU A 149 -0.46 -12.98 11.25
CA GLU A 149 0.00 -14.26 11.82
C GLU A 149 -0.87 -15.44 11.37
N ARG A 150 -2.17 -15.21 11.22
CA ARG A 150 -3.14 -16.20 10.73
C ARG A 150 -4.36 -15.53 10.11
N THR A 151 -5.14 -16.29 9.37
CA THR A 151 -6.47 -15.87 8.90
C THR A 151 -7.48 -16.00 10.04
N TYR A 152 -8.24 -14.93 10.29
CA TYR A 152 -9.38 -14.93 11.19
C TYR A 152 -10.65 -15.00 10.35
N VAL A 153 -11.54 -15.92 10.70
CA VAL A 153 -12.86 -16.07 10.07
C VAL A 153 -13.89 -15.41 10.97
N MET A 154 -14.67 -14.49 10.41
CA MET A 154 -15.75 -13.82 11.14
C MET A 154 -17.08 -14.37 10.67
N GLY A 155 -17.83 -15.02 11.58
CA GLY A 155 -19.19 -15.42 11.35
C GLY A 155 -20.13 -14.20 11.37
N VAL A 156 -21.06 -14.13 10.43
CA VAL A 156 -22.11 -13.10 10.40
C VAL A 156 -23.46 -13.77 10.67
N LEU A 157 -24.13 -13.38 11.75
CA LEU A 157 -25.43 -13.87 12.14
C LEU A 157 -26.48 -12.75 12.01
N ASN A 158 -27.42 -12.93 11.09
CA ASN A 158 -28.52 -12.00 10.87
C ASN A 158 -29.79 -12.50 11.57
N VAL A 159 -30.34 -11.70 12.51
CA VAL A 159 -31.59 -11.98 13.25
C VAL A 159 -32.71 -10.98 12.91
N THR A 160 -32.71 -10.44 11.70
CA THR A 160 -33.71 -9.49 11.24
C THR A 160 -34.72 -10.15 10.29
N PRO A 161 -36.03 -9.76 10.29
CA PRO A 161 -37.04 -10.32 9.40
C PRO A 161 -36.71 -10.19 7.91
N ASP A 162 -35.87 -9.21 7.53
CA ASP A 162 -35.51 -8.84 6.14
C ASP A 162 -34.11 -9.27 5.72
N SER A 163 -33.50 -10.27 6.35
CA SER A 163 -32.14 -10.70 5.96
C SER A 163 -32.17 -11.40 4.59
N PHE A 164 -31.32 -10.88 3.67
CA PHE A 164 -31.25 -11.29 2.27
C PHE A 164 -30.79 -12.74 2.02
N SER A 165 -30.14 -13.40 2.99
CA SER A 165 -29.54 -14.72 2.79
C SER A 165 -30.28 -15.88 3.48
N ASP A 166 -30.90 -15.67 4.64
CA ASP A 166 -31.40 -16.78 5.47
C ASP A 166 -32.93 -16.71 5.77
N GLY A 167 -33.65 -15.77 5.11
CA GLY A 167 -35.14 -15.78 5.00
C GLY A 167 -35.89 -15.88 6.34
N GLY A 168 -35.41 -15.26 7.44
CA GLY A 168 -36.10 -15.28 8.72
C GLY A 168 -35.98 -16.58 9.52
N GLN A 169 -35.04 -17.47 9.19
CA GLN A 169 -34.84 -18.76 9.87
C GLN A 169 -34.39 -18.65 11.33
N HIS A 170 -33.87 -17.49 11.76
CA HIS A 170 -33.33 -17.29 13.11
C HIS A 170 -34.08 -16.19 13.90
N LEU A 171 -35.41 -16.15 13.76
CA LEU A 171 -36.27 -15.25 14.53
C LEU A 171 -36.38 -15.67 16.01
N CYS A 172 -36.09 -16.94 16.35
CA CYS A 172 -36.01 -17.42 17.72
C CYS A 172 -34.59 -17.29 18.27
N CYS A 173 -34.44 -16.74 19.48
CA CYS A 173 -33.17 -16.56 20.15
C CYS A 173 -32.35 -17.86 20.26
N ASP A 174 -33.02 -18.99 20.52
CA ASP A 174 -32.40 -20.31 20.66
C ASP A 174 -31.84 -20.83 19.32
N ASP A 175 -32.51 -20.54 18.20
CA ASP A 175 -32.02 -20.90 16.86
C ASP A 175 -30.81 -20.06 16.48
N ALA A 176 -30.83 -18.77 16.78
CA ALA A 176 -29.70 -17.88 16.58
C ALA A 176 -28.47 -18.29 17.38
N LEU A 177 -28.65 -18.68 18.64
CA LEU A 177 -27.55 -19.16 19.49
C LEU A 177 -26.97 -20.48 18.98
N ARG A 178 -27.81 -21.45 18.59
CA ARG A 178 -27.33 -22.71 18.01
C ARG A 178 -26.56 -22.48 16.69
N HIS A 179 -26.99 -21.54 15.87
CA HIS A 179 -26.27 -21.19 14.64
C HIS A 179 -24.92 -20.52 14.93
N ALA A 180 -24.86 -19.64 15.94
CA ALA A 180 -23.61 -19.04 16.39
C ALA A 180 -22.62 -20.09 16.92
N GLU A 181 -23.11 -21.06 17.72
CA GLU A 181 -22.29 -22.18 18.23
C GLU A 181 -21.73 -23.02 17.07
N ALA A 182 -22.56 -23.35 16.09
CA ALA A 182 -22.11 -24.10 14.90
C ALA A 182 -21.06 -23.34 14.08
N MET A 183 -21.16 -22.00 13.95
CA MET A 183 -20.14 -21.19 13.31
C MET A 183 -18.82 -21.22 14.07
N LEU A 184 -18.86 -21.14 15.42
CA LEU A 184 -17.67 -21.25 16.27
C LEU A 184 -17.00 -22.62 16.17
N GLU A 185 -17.77 -23.70 16.15
CA GLU A 185 -17.27 -25.06 15.93
C GLU A 185 -16.67 -25.25 14.55
N ALA A 186 -17.20 -24.55 13.53
CA ALA A 186 -16.65 -24.53 12.17
C ALA A 186 -15.41 -23.66 12.00
N GLY A 187 -14.99 -22.90 13.06
CA GLY A 187 -13.75 -22.16 13.09
C GLY A 187 -13.87 -20.63 12.94
N ALA A 188 -15.06 -20.06 13.15
CA ALA A 188 -15.27 -18.61 13.20
C ALA A 188 -14.70 -17.98 14.50
#